data_07b586ad8b2f0a92089dd9aaea8fdae9
#
_entry.id   07b586ad8b2f0a92089dd9aaea8fdae9
#
_cell.length_a   1.000
_cell.length_b   1.000
_cell.length_c   1.000
_cell.angle_alpha   90.00
_cell.angle_beta   90.00
_cell.angle_gamma   90.00
#
_symmetry.space_group_name_H-M   'P 1'
#
loop_
_entity.id
_entity.type
_entity.pdbx_description
1 polymer ?
#
loop_
_entity_poly.entity_id
_entity_poly.type
_entity_poly.pdbx_seq_one_letter_code
_entity_poly.pdbx_strand_id
1 'polypeptide(L)'
;MRCELYTDAGGKHRWRMVSSNGQTTASSGEAFSSAGSARTAAKNFVAKCGTWEFEVYADKGGNHRWRAVASNGQTVASSGQGFSTRSNARRAAFNVRDKGGAATVG
;
A
#
# COMPACT_ATOMS: atom_id res chain seq x y z
N MET A 1 3.10 12.56 -0.50
CA MET A 1 3.36 11.15 -0.87
C MET A 1 3.31 11.00 -2.38
N ARG A 2 4.02 10.03 -2.90
CA ARG A 2 4.00 9.68 -4.32
C ARG A 2 3.98 8.18 -4.48
N CYS A 3 3.41 7.71 -5.59
CA CYS A 3 3.44 6.29 -5.95
C CYS A 3 4.50 6.08 -7.01
N GLU A 4 5.34 5.09 -6.81
CA GLU A 4 6.41 4.71 -7.74
C GLU A 4 6.11 3.33 -8.31
N LEU A 5 6.38 3.15 -9.59
CA LEU A 5 6.25 1.87 -10.26
C LEU A 5 7.61 1.21 -10.34
N TYR A 6 7.67 -0.09 -10.11
CA TYR A 6 8.94 -0.84 -10.19
C TYR A 6 8.69 -2.27 -10.64
N THR A 7 9.77 -2.94 -11.04
CA THR A 7 9.73 -4.35 -11.44
C THR A 7 10.39 -5.15 -10.32
N ASP A 8 9.73 -6.20 -9.86
CA ASP A 8 10.27 -7.04 -8.80
C ASP A 8 11.25 -8.08 -9.35
N ALA A 9 11.83 -8.89 -8.45
CA ALA A 9 12.84 -9.89 -8.82
C ALA A 9 12.29 -10.97 -9.76
N GLY A 10 10.97 -11.20 -9.74
CA GLY A 10 10.32 -12.16 -10.62
C GLY A 10 9.91 -11.60 -11.98
N GLY A 11 10.26 -10.35 -12.27
CA GLY A 11 9.88 -9.71 -13.52
C GLY A 11 8.47 -9.16 -13.57
N LYS A 12 7.78 -9.17 -12.44
CA LYS A 12 6.42 -8.62 -12.35
C LYS A 12 6.47 -7.15 -11.99
N HIS A 13 5.42 -6.42 -12.37
CA HIS A 13 5.32 -4.98 -12.12
C HIS A 13 4.52 -4.74 -10.85
N ARG A 14 5.01 -3.81 -10.02
CA ARG A 14 4.38 -3.45 -8.75
C ARG A 14 4.42 -1.95 -8.56
N TRP A 15 3.67 -1.45 -7.58
CA TRP A 15 3.74 -0.06 -7.18
C TRP A 15 3.96 0.04 -5.67
N ARG A 16 4.50 1.16 -5.23
CA ARG A 16 4.65 1.46 -3.82
C ARG A 16 4.39 2.95 -3.61
N MET A 17 3.92 3.29 -2.42
CA MET A 17 3.69 4.66 -2.01
C MET A 17 4.82 5.09 -1.09
N VAL A 18 5.42 6.24 -1.37
CA VAL A 18 6.62 6.73 -0.68
C VAL A 18 6.31 8.11 -0.12
N SER A 19 6.68 8.32 1.15
CA SER A 19 6.51 9.61 1.81
C SER A 19 7.63 10.56 1.40
N SER A 20 7.50 11.83 1.81
CA SER A 20 8.47 12.87 1.46
C SER A 20 9.88 12.58 2.01
N ASN A 21 9.98 11.79 3.09
CA ASN A 21 11.28 11.40 3.64
C ASN A 21 11.88 10.15 2.98
N GLY A 22 11.26 9.65 1.91
CA GLY A 22 11.76 8.49 1.19
C GLY A 22 11.34 7.14 1.75
N GLN A 23 10.54 7.12 2.81
CA GLN A 23 10.12 5.87 3.43
C GLN A 23 8.90 5.29 2.71
N THR A 24 8.93 3.97 2.44
CA THR A 24 7.78 3.28 1.84
C THR A 24 6.66 3.17 2.86
N THR A 25 5.50 3.76 2.54
CA THR A 25 4.34 3.76 3.43
C THR A 25 3.32 2.69 3.05
N ALA A 26 3.29 2.28 1.78
CA ALA A 26 2.37 1.24 1.30
C ALA A 26 2.96 0.58 0.08
N SER A 27 2.52 -0.64 -0.22
CA SER A 27 2.93 -1.35 -1.43
C SER A 27 1.73 -2.07 -2.02
N SER A 28 1.82 -2.43 -3.31
CA SER A 28 0.73 -3.11 -3.99
C SER A 28 0.47 -4.47 -3.34
N GLY A 29 -0.82 -4.85 -3.27
CA GLY A 29 -1.21 -6.13 -2.70
C GLY A 29 -0.93 -7.29 -3.63
N GLU A 30 -0.68 -7.02 -4.90
CA GLU A 30 -0.40 -8.06 -5.89
C GLU A 30 0.62 -7.57 -6.91
N ALA A 31 1.14 -8.51 -7.71
CA ALA A 31 2.03 -8.22 -8.82
C ALA A 31 1.24 -8.20 -10.12
N PHE A 32 1.65 -7.37 -11.06
CA PHE A 32 0.94 -7.18 -12.33
C PHE A 32 1.83 -7.61 -13.49
N SER A 33 1.20 -8.06 -14.57
CA SER A 33 1.92 -8.53 -15.75
C SER A 33 2.46 -7.40 -16.62
N SER A 34 1.95 -6.18 -16.45
CA SER A 34 2.42 -5.03 -17.24
C SER A 34 2.53 -3.78 -16.37
N ALA A 35 3.39 -2.86 -16.80
CA ALA A 35 3.54 -1.57 -16.13
C ALA A 35 2.23 -0.77 -16.17
N GLY A 36 1.49 -0.86 -17.27
CA GLY A 36 0.21 -0.17 -17.40
C GLY A 36 -0.81 -0.63 -16.38
N SER A 37 -0.89 -1.96 -16.13
CA SER A 37 -1.79 -2.49 -15.12
C SER A 37 -1.40 -2.06 -13.72
N ALA A 38 -0.10 -2.05 -13.41
CA ALA A 38 0.38 -1.58 -12.10
C ALA A 38 0.05 -0.10 -11.91
N ARG A 39 0.21 0.72 -12.95
CA ARG A 39 -0.11 2.14 -12.89
C ARG A 39 -1.60 2.37 -12.65
N THR A 40 -2.46 1.64 -13.36
CA THR A 40 -3.91 1.72 -13.18
C THR A 40 -4.30 1.36 -11.76
N ALA A 41 -3.70 0.31 -11.20
CA ALA A 41 -3.96 -0.11 -9.82
C ALA A 41 -3.53 0.98 -8.83
N ALA A 42 -2.36 1.60 -9.05
CA ALA A 42 -1.89 2.69 -8.18
C ALA A 42 -2.85 3.88 -8.23
N LYS A 43 -3.30 4.27 -9.42
CA LYS A 43 -4.25 5.37 -9.58
C LYS A 43 -5.58 5.07 -8.91
N ASN A 44 -6.07 3.84 -9.02
CA ASN A 44 -7.29 3.41 -8.34
C ASN A 44 -7.13 3.48 -6.84
N PHE A 45 -6.00 3.02 -6.31
CA PHE A 45 -5.75 3.06 -4.88
C PHE A 45 -5.80 4.50 -4.36
N VAL A 46 -5.12 5.42 -5.04
CA VAL A 46 -5.08 6.83 -4.66
C VAL A 46 -6.49 7.44 -4.75
N ALA A 47 -7.19 7.20 -5.86
CA ALA A 47 -8.51 7.80 -6.10
C ALA A 47 -9.55 7.39 -5.06
N LYS A 48 -9.43 6.16 -4.53
CA LYS A 48 -10.40 5.61 -3.59
C LYS A 48 -9.83 5.44 -2.18
N CYS A 49 -8.74 6.14 -1.87
CA CYS A 49 -7.94 5.87 -0.67
C CYS A 49 -8.75 5.93 0.63
N GLY A 50 -9.70 6.84 0.72
CA GLY A 50 -10.56 6.95 1.90
C GLY A 50 -11.68 5.92 1.99
N THR A 51 -11.88 5.11 0.96
CA THR A 51 -12.99 4.15 0.90
C THR A 51 -12.57 2.70 1.17
N TRP A 52 -11.26 2.39 1.16
CA TRP A 52 -10.78 1.03 1.43
C TRP A 52 -10.96 0.70 2.91
N GLU A 53 -11.17 -0.58 3.19
CA GLU A 53 -11.18 -1.07 4.56
C GLU A 53 -9.74 -1.41 4.95
N PHE A 54 -9.26 -0.80 6.04
CA PHE A 54 -7.90 -1.03 6.53
C PHE A 54 -7.93 -1.97 7.71
N GLU A 55 -7.20 -3.09 7.61
CA GLU A 55 -7.12 -4.12 8.65
C GLU A 55 -5.70 -4.17 9.20
N VAL A 56 -5.60 -4.27 10.52
CA VAL A 56 -4.30 -4.42 11.21
C VAL A 56 -4.22 -5.87 11.72
N TYR A 57 -3.07 -6.50 11.49
CA TYR A 57 -2.88 -7.90 11.88
C TYR A 57 -1.44 -8.13 12.31
N ALA A 58 -1.20 -9.23 13.03
CA ALA A 58 0.15 -9.64 13.41
C ALA A 58 0.66 -10.68 12.40
N ASP A 59 1.91 -10.50 11.96
CA ASP A 59 2.52 -11.47 11.05
C ASP A 59 3.19 -12.61 11.82
N LYS A 60 3.77 -13.56 11.09
CA LYS A 60 4.39 -14.73 11.70
C LYS A 60 5.61 -14.40 12.56
N GLY A 61 6.27 -13.29 12.27
CA GLY A 61 7.44 -12.83 13.02
C GLY A 61 7.11 -12.03 14.26
N GLY A 62 5.82 -11.84 14.55
CA GLY A 62 5.38 -11.07 15.71
C GLY A 62 5.31 -9.57 15.46
N ASN A 63 5.57 -9.11 14.24
CA ASN A 63 5.40 -7.73 13.86
C ASN A 63 3.95 -7.46 13.48
N HIS A 64 3.54 -6.22 13.64
CA HIS A 64 2.18 -5.78 13.27
C HIS A 64 2.22 -5.12 11.90
N ARG A 65 1.24 -5.45 11.07
CA ARG A 65 1.13 -4.93 9.70
C ARG A 65 -0.30 -4.51 9.43
N TRP A 66 -0.50 -3.78 8.34
CA TRP A 66 -1.85 -3.44 7.89
C TRP A 66 -1.99 -3.77 6.41
N ARG A 67 -3.24 -3.92 5.99
CA ARG A 67 -3.60 -4.09 4.59
C ARG A 67 -4.88 -3.33 4.30
N ALA A 68 -5.01 -2.89 3.06
CA ALA A 68 -6.23 -2.25 2.57
C ALA A 68 -6.98 -3.26 1.71
N VAL A 69 -8.26 -3.42 1.97
CA VAL A 69 -9.09 -4.45 1.37
C VAL A 69 -10.27 -3.81 0.65
N ALA A 70 -10.55 -4.28 -0.56
CA ALA A 70 -11.70 -3.85 -1.34
C ALA A 70 -12.97 -4.55 -0.84
N SER A 71 -14.12 -4.05 -1.28
CA SER A 71 -15.42 -4.63 -0.88
C SER A 71 -15.57 -6.09 -1.26
N ASN A 72 -14.88 -6.56 -2.29
CA ASN A 72 -14.88 -7.97 -2.69
C ASN A 72 -13.90 -8.84 -1.90
N GLY A 73 -13.24 -8.29 -0.89
CA GLY A 73 -12.28 -9.02 -0.06
C GLY A 73 -10.86 -9.07 -0.61
N GLN A 74 -10.60 -8.49 -1.77
CA GLN A 74 -9.27 -8.52 -2.37
C GLN A 74 -8.35 -7.49 -1.73
N THR A 75 -7.12 -7.91 -1.38
CA THR A 75 -6.12 -6.99 -0.84
C THR A 75 -5.59 -6.10 -1.96
N VAL A 76 -5.78 -4.78 -1.81
CA VAL A 76 -5.33 -3.82 -2.83
C VAL A 76 -3.99 -3.20 -2.46
N ALA A 77 -3.64 -3.16 -1.18
CA ALA A 77 -2.35 -2.64 -0.72
C ALA A 77 -2.02 -3.20 0.65
N SER A 78 -0.76 -3.13 1.02
CA SER A 78 -0.30 -3.55 2.35
C SER A 78 0.77 -2.59 2.86
N SER A 79 1.08 -2.69 4.15
CA SER A 79 2.14 -1.88 4.74
C SER A 79 3.47 -2.23 4.10
N GLY A 80 4.31 -1.20 3.90
CA GLY A 80 5.64 -1.40 3.34
C GLY A 80 6.61 -2.01 4.34
N GLN A 81 6.24 -2.07 5.61
CA GLN A 81 7.12 -2.58 6.67
C GLN A 81 6.29 -3.13 7.82
N GLY A 82 6.93 -3.88 8.70
CA GLY A 82 6.32 -4.34 9.95
C GLY A 82 6.55 -3.31 11.06
N PHE A 83 5.62 -3.27 12.00
CA PHE A 83 5.68 -2.35 13.14
C PHE A 83 5.77 -3.16 14.43
N SER A 84 6.45 -2.60 15.43
CA SER A 84 6.65 -3.29 16.71
C SER A 84 5.38 -3.34 17.55
N THR A 85 4.42 -2.43 17.33
CA THR A 85 3.16 -2.40 18.08
C THR A 85 1.98 -2.28 17.14
N ARG A 86 0.83 -2.78 17.60
CA ARG A 86 -0.43 -2.63 16.87
C ARG A 86 -0.80 -1.16 16.69
N SER A 87 -0.56 -0.33 17.70
CA SER A 87 -0.87 1.09 17.65
C SER A 87 -0.10 1.80 16.52
N ASN A 88 1.18 1.45 16.35
CA ASN A 88 1.99 2.04 15.29
C ASN A 88 1.51 1.61 13.91
N ALA A 89 1.16 0.34 13.74
CA ALA A 89 0.61 -0.15 12.48
C ALA A 89 -0.71 0.54 12.14
N ARG A 90 -1.59 0.70 13.14
CA ARG A 90 -2.87 1.37 12.96
C ARG A 90 -2.70 2.84 12.58
N ARG A 91 -1.77 3.53 13.23
CA ARG A 91 -1.47 4.92 12.92
C ARG A 91 -0.96 5.07 11.49
N ALA A 92 -0.08 4.16 11.05
CA ALA A 92 0.44 4.16 9.70
C ALA A 92 -0.68 3.94 8.67
N ALA A 93 -1.60 3.00 8.94
CA ALA A 93 -2.73 2.74 8.07
C ALA A 93 -3.62 3.98 7.92
N PHE A 94 -3.94 4.63 9.04
CA PHE A 94 -4.77 5.82 9.03
C PHE A 94 -4.10 7.00 8.34
N ASN A 95 -2.78 7.11 8.45
CA ASN A 95 -2.02 8.13 7.75
C ASN A 95 -2.14 7.96 6.23
N VAL A 96 -2.02 6.73 5.75
CA VAL A 96 -2.21 6.44 4.32
C VAL A 96 -3.65 6.72 3.90
N ARG A 97 -4.63 6.30 4.70
CA ARG A 97 -6.04 6.55 4.41
C ARG A 97 -6.33 8.04 4.27
N ASP A 98 -5.78 8.85 5.16
CA ASP A 98 -6.11 10.27 5.24
C ASP A 98 -5.29 11.11 4.25
N LYS A 99 -4.07 10.71 3.94
CA LYS A 99 -3.14 11.49 3.12
C LYS A 99 -2.83 10.88 1.76
N GLY A 100 -3.10 9.60 1.60
CA GLY A 100 -2.75 8.89 0.35
C GLY A 100 -3.51 9.41 -0.86
N GLY A 101 -4.71 9.97 -0.66
CA GLY A 101 -5.51 10.48 -1.75
C GLY A 101 -4.89 11.68 -2.47
N ALA A 102 -3.91 12.33 -1.86
CA ALA A 102 -3.19 13.44 -2.47
C ALA A 102 -1.90 12.98 -3.17
N ALA A 103 -1.59 11.69 -3.17
CA ALA A 103 -0.38 11.17 -3.76
C ALA A 103 -0.40 11.29 -5.28
N THR A 104 0.77 11.59 -5.86
CA THR A 104 0.93 11.57 -7.31
C THR A 104 1.35 10.18 -7.76
N VAL A 105 0.96 9.82 -8.97
CA VAL A 105 1.34 8.53 -9.58
C VAL A 105 2.26 8.82 -10.74
N GLY A 106 3.51 8.39 -10.62
CA GLY A 106 4.52 8.70 -11.61
C GLY A 106 4.90 7.54 -12.49
#